data_77e87686fae1544158216af49779220c
#
_entry.id   77e87686fae1544158216af49779220c
#
_cell.length_a   1.000
_cell.length_b   1.000
_cell.length_c   1.000
_cell.angle_alpha   90.00
_cell.angle_beta   90.00
_cell.angle_gamma   90.00
#
_symmetry.space_group_name_H-M   'P 1'
#
loop_
_entity.id
_entity.type
_entity.pdbx_description
1 polymer ?
#
loop_
_entity_poly.entity_id
_entity_poly.type
_entity_poly.pdbx_seq_one_letter_code
_entity_poly.pdbx_strand_id
1 'polypeptide(L)'
;MNLKNKVCIITGASGGIGKAIVSKLVKQNAILVLAARRTAVLEEIKASFEKSNHILCVKCDVTKKEDLKHLVQQTLDHFGKIDVLINGAGVSSQYPFWKQPEDDIEKLMYTNYFSYVMLTRLVVPYMKKENSGHIINITSGSVMVDPPPRNFIVYTSLKVALRAFAKGLFWEMRDFGIKVTSIFPGVTETPLTNKLSEVTCDSNRLCSTESIADTVAFALSVENNVNPLELSVINQKTPWTKPVIPFKQDHPNK
;
A
#
# COMPACT_ATOMS: atom_id res chain seq x y z
N MET A 1 -3.27 -19.00 -1.66
CA MET A 1 -1.84 -19.35 -1.98
C MET A 1 -1.13 -19.74 -0.69
N ASN A 2 -0.31 -20.78 -0.67
CA ASN A 2 0.60 -21.05 0.45
C ASN A 2 1.82 -20.14 0.30
N LEU A 3 2.14 -19.34 1.33
CA LEU A 3 3.23 -18.35 1.28
C LEU A 3 4.61 -18.93 1.63
N LYS A 4 4.70 -20.18 2.04
CA LYS A 4 5.99 -20.82 2.32
C LYS A 4 6.91 -20.72 1.10
N ASN A 5 8.08 -20.12 1.29
CA ASN A 5 9.10 -19.88 0.25
C ASN A 5 8.66 -18.97 -0.92
N LYS A 6 7.56 -18.23 -0.78
CA LYS A 6 7.15 -17.19 -1.73
C LYS A 6 7.94 -15.91 -1.49
N VAL A 7 8.51 -15.35 -2.56
CA VAL A 7 9.29 -14.12 -2.53
C VAL A 7 8.36 -12.92 -2.66
N CYS A 8 8.30 -12.11 -1.59
CA CYS A 8 7.39 -10.98 -1.46
C CYS A 8 8.17 -9.67 -1.36
N ILE A 9 8.05 -8.77 -2.33
CA ILE A 9 8.55 -7.40 -2.24
C ILE A 9 7.52 -6.55 -1.49
N ILE A 10 7.97 -5.78 -0.49
CA ILE A 10 7.12 -4.88 0.30
C ILE A 10 7.74 -3.49 0.28
N THR A 11 7.13 -2.54 -0.46
CA THR A 11 7.53 -1.14 -0.38
C THR A 11 6.85 -0.45 0.80
N GLY A 12 7.52 0.55 1.39
CA GLY A 12 7.01 1.19 2.61
C GLY A 12 7.09 0.30 3.86
N ALA A 13 7.92 -0.74 3.85
CA ALA A 13 8.06 -1.72 4.93
C ALA A 13 8.43 -1.11 6.30
N SER A 14 9.06 0.06 6.34
CA SER A 14 9.38 0.79 7.58
C SER A 14 8.21 1.61 8.16
N GLY A 15 7.06 1.66 7.49
CA GLY A 15 5.84 2.33 7.96
C GLY A 15 4.98 1.45 8.87
N GLY A 16 3.95 2.02 9.53
CA GLY A 16 3.09 1.26 10.45
C GLY A 16 2.43 0.05 9.80
N ILE A 17 1.68 0.26 8.71
CA ILE A 17 1.04 -0.84 7.93
C ILE A 17 2.10 -1.81 7.39
N GLY A 18 3.23 -1.29 6.85
CA GLY A 18 4.29 -2.12 6.31
C GLY A 18 4.90 -3.07 7.35
N LYS A 19 5.17 -2.58 8.56
CA LYS A 19 5.67 -3.39 9.68
C LYS A 19 4.70 -4.51 10.07
N ALA A 20 3.40 -4.20 10.15
CA ALA A 20 2.38 -5.19 10.47
C ALA A 20 2.28 -6.28 9.39
N ILE A 21 2.34 -5.90 8.10
CA ILE A 21 2.38 -6.84 6.98
C ILE A 21 3.61 -7.75 7.08
N VAL A 22 4.80 -7.18 7.31
CA VAL A 22 6.04 -7.95 7.49
C VAL A 22 5.87 -8.98 8.60
N SER A 23 5.42 -8.56 9.79
CA SER A 23 5.19 -9.44 10.93
C SER A 23 4.21 -10.58 10.61
N LYS A 24 3.15 -10.28 9.85
CA LYS A 24 2.15 -11.29 9.46
C LYS A 24 2.72 -12.32 8.48
N LEU A 25 3.48 -11.87 7.46
CA LEU A 25 3.98 -12.75 6.41
C LEU A 25 5.20 -13.58 6.86
N VAL A 26 6.04 -13.09 7.77
CA VAL A 26 7.12 -13.88 8.40
C VAL A 26 6.54 -15.12 9.10
N LYS A 27 5.43 -14.98 9.83
CA LYS A 27 4.75 -16.09 10.50
C LYS A 27 4.22 -17.16 9.51
N GLN A 28 4.06 -16.80 8.25
CA GLN A 28 3.63 -17.72 7.17
C GLN A 28 4.82 -18.26 6.36
N ASN A 29 6.05 -18.08 6.85
CA ASN A 29 7.31 -18.54 6.24
C ASN A 29 7.54 -18.00 4.81
N ALA A 30 7.08 -16.78 4.52
CA ALA A 30 7.42 -16.06 3.30
C ALA A 30 8.88 -15.59 3.32
N ILE A 31 9.47 -15.44 2.14
CA ILE A 31 10.73 -14.74 1.92
C ILE A 31 10.40 -13.28 1.63
N LEU A 32 10.97 -12.36 2.38
CA LEU A 32 10.60 -10.95 2.32
C LEU A 32 11.74 -10.06 1.80
N VAL A 33 11.41 -9.17 0.89
CA VAL A 33 12.29 -8.08 0.45
C VAL A 33 11.68 -6.77 0.93
N LEU A 34 12.29 -6.20 1.96
CA LEU A 34 11.82 -5.00 2.63
C LEU A 34 12.45 -3.77 1.97
N ALA A 35 11.63 -2.90 1.40
CA ALA A 35 12.07 -1.71 0.69
C ALA A 35 11.60 -0.43 1.38
N ALA A 36 12.55 0.43 1.77
CA ALA A 36 12.28 1.76 2.30
C ALA A 36 13.54 2.64 2.27
N ARG A 37 13.37 3.95 2.49
CA ARG A 37 14.48 4.91 2.58
C ARG A 37 15.31 4.74 3.86
N ARG A 38 14.68 4.35 4.97
CA ARG A 38 15.30 4.20 6.30
C ARG A 38 15.80 2.77 6.49
N THR A 39 17.00 2.49 6.03
CA THR A 39 17.61 1.15 6.10
C THR A 39 17.81 0.68 7.54
N ALA A 40 18.24 1.55 8.46
CA ALA A 40 18.39 1.19 9.87
C ALA A 40 17.10 0.59 10.45
N VAL A 41 15.93 1.19 10.14
CA VAL A 41 14.63 0.66 10.57
C VAL A 41 14.31 -0.70 9.93
N LEU A 42 14.75 -0.94 8.68
CA LEU A 42 14.57 -2.25 8.04
C LEU A 42 15.43 -3.33 8.71
N GLU A 43 16.66 -3.00 9.07
CA GLU A 43 17.54 -3.93 9.78
C GLU A 43 17.06 -4.22 11.22
N GLU A 44 16.51 -3.23 11.91
CA GLU A 44 15.85 -3.44 13.21
C GLU A 44 14.65 -4.41 13.08
N ILE A 45 13.81 -4.23 12.05
CA ILE A 45 12.69 -5.14 11.76
C ILE A 45 13.22 -6.54 11.48
N LYS A 46 14.23 -6.68 10.63
CA LYS A 46 14.84 -7.97 10.29
C LYS A 46 15.39 -8.66 11.54
N ALA A 47 16.11 -7.92 12.39
CA ALA A 47 16.71 -8.45 13.63
C ALA A 47 15.67 -8.91 14.65
N SER A 48 14.42 -8.43 14.59
CA SER A 48 13.36 -8.85 15.49
C SER A 48 12.77 -10.24 15.18
N PHE A 49 13.23 -10.90 14.09
CA PHE A 49 12.75 -12.22 13.70
C PHE A 49 13.88 -13.28 13.71
N GLU A 50 13.58 -14.46 14.25
CA GLU A 50 14.53 -15.59 14.28
C GLU A 50 15.00 -16.02 12.88
N LYS A 51 14.09 -15.98 11.88
CA LYS A 51 14.38 -16.33 10.48
C LYS A 51 14.88 -15.13 9.65
N SER A 52 15.83 -14.39 10.19
CA SER A 52 16.37 -13.19 9.54
C SER A 52 17.04 -13.45 8.18
N ASN A 53 17.48 -14.68 7.89
CA ASN A 53 18.04 -15.10 6.61
C ASN A 53 16.99 -15.13 5.47
N HIS A 54 15.71 -15.17 5.78
CA HIS A 54 14.62 -15.05 4.80
C HIS A 54 14.22 -13.59 4.54
N ILE A 55 14.98 -12.62 5.04
CA ILE A 55 14.66 -11.20 4.90
C ILE A 55 15.85 -10.46 4.26
N LEU A 56 15.60 -9.85 3.12
CA LEU A 56 16.50 -8.92 2.44
C LEU A 56 16.03 -7.49 2.68
N CYS A 57 16.93 -6.62 3.15
CA CYS A 57 16.67 -5.19 3.30
C CYS A 57 17.29 -4.43 2.13
N VAL A 58 16.47 -3.63 1.41
CA VAL A 58 16.93 -2.83 0.27
C VAL A 58 16.59 -1.37 0.51
N LYS A 59 17.62 -0.49 0.46
CA LYS A 59 17.40 0.96 0.45
C LYS A 59 16.70 1.34 -0.85
N CYS A 60 15.53 1.95 -0.75
CA CYS A 60 14.74 2.32 -1.93
C CYS A 60 13.92 3.58 -1.65
N ASP A 61 14.17 4.62 -2.42
CA ASP A 61 13.28 5.75 -2.59
C ASP A 61 12.39 5.46 -3.80
N VAL A 62 11.14 5.12 -3.56
CA VAL A 62 10.19 4.74 -4.62
C VAL A 62 9.92 5.84 -5.65
N THR A 63 10.29 7.09 -5.36
CA THR A 63 10.19 8.21 -6.31
C THR A 63 11.31 8.19 -7.37
N LYS A 64 12.36 7.38 -7.17
CA LYS A 64 13.52 7.26 -8.05
C LYS A 64 13.44 5.98 -8.89
N LYS A 65 13.44 6.13 -10.21
CA LYS A 65 13.36 5.00 -11.15
C LYS A 65 14.52 4.01 -10.96
N GLU A 66 15.72 4.52 -10.70
CA GLU A 66 16.91 3.67 -10.54
C GLU A 66 16.83 2.84 -9.25
N ASP A 67 16.28 3.39 -8.15
CA ASP A 67 16.06 2.63 -6.92
C ASP A 67 15.03 1.51 -7.13
N LEU A 68 13.97 1.75 -7.93
CA LEU A 68 12.99 0.72 -8.28
C LEU A 68 13.61 -0.42 -9.11
N LYS A 69 14.46 -0.09 -10.10
CA LYS A 69 15.21 -1.08 -10.89
C LYS A 69 16.17 -1.87 -10.00
N HIS A 70 16.90 -1.18 -9.13
CA HIS A 70 17.82 -1.80 -8.17
C HIS A 70 17.09 -2.76 -7.23
N LEU A 71 15.92 -2.38 -6.71
CA LEU A 71 15.10 -3.25 -5.85
C LEU A 71 14.72 -4.56 -6.56
N VAL A 72 14.26 -4.48 -7.81
CA VAL A 72 13.90 -5.67 -8.59
C VAL A 72 15.12 -6.53 -8.87
N GLN A 73 16.25 -5.92 -9.28
CA GLN A 73 17.49 -6.64 -9.57
C GLN A 73 18.02 -7.36 -8.33
N GLN A 74 18.11 -6.66 -7.17
CA GLN A 74 18.54 -7.28 -5.92
C GLN A 74 17.64 -8.45 -5.49
N THR A 75 16.34 -8.35 -5.73
CA THR A 75 15.42 -9.45 -5.45
C THR A 75 15.71 -10.67 -6.30
N LEU A 76 15.94 -10.46 -7.59
CA LEU A 76 16.23 -11.54 -8.54
C LEU A 76 17.61 -12.16 -8.30
N ASP A 77 18.63 -11.36 -8.00
CA ASP A 77 19.99 -11.85 -7.73
C ASP A 77 20.04 -12.75 -6.48
N HIS A 78 19.21 -12.43 -5.47
CA HIS A 78 19.20 -13.20 -4.22
C HIS A 78 18.25 -14.41 -4.25
N PHE A 79 17.11 -14.29 -4.92
CA PHE A 79 16.03 -15.27 -4.80
C PHE A 79 15.55 -15.83 -6.15
N GLY A 80 16.01 -15.30 -7.28
CA GLY A 80 15.72 -15.80 -8.63
C GLY A 80 14.31 -15.55 -9.15
N LYS A 81 13.38 -15.07 -8.29
CA LYS A 81 11.96 -14.90 -8.65
C LYS A 81 11.27 -13.80 -7.83
N ILE A 82 10.06 -13.43 -8.24
CA ILE A 82 9.17 -12.52 -7.51
C ILE A 82 7.76 -13.11 -7.58
N ASP A 83 7.25 -13.59 -6.46
CA ASP A 83 5.90 -14.18 -6.40
C ASP A 83 4.83 -13.14 -6.01
N VAL A 84 5.18 -12.18 -5.16
CA VAL A 84 4.24 -11.17 -4.64
C VAL A 84 4.88 -9.79 -4.67
N LEU A 85 4.12 -8.79 -5.10
CA LEU A 85 4.47 -7.38 -4.96
C LEU A 85 3.42 -6.68 -4.09
N ILE A 86 3.86 -6.11 -2.96
CA ILE A 86 3.01 -5.27 -2.10
C ILE A 86 3.47 -3.83 -2.23
N ASN A 87 2.74 -3.06 -3.01
CA ASN A 87 2.89 -1.62 -3.12
C ASN A 87 2.27 -0.95 -1.88
N GLY A 88 3.09 -0.62 -0.88
CA GLY A 88 2.65 -0.07 0.41
C GLY A 88 3.29 1.28 0.75
N ALA A 89 4.21 1.80 -0.08
CA ALA A 89 4.78 3.12 0.11
C ALA A 89 3.73 4.20 -0.14
N GLY A 90 3.57 5.13 0.79
CA GLY A 90 2.60 6.20 0.64
C GLY A 90 2.94 7.42 1.48
N VAL A 91 2.48 8.56 1.04
CA VAL A 91 2.49 9.83 1.76
C VAL A 91 1.10 10.46 1.69
N SER A 92 0.78 11.28 2.67
CA SER A 92 -0.47 12.04 2.70
C SER A 92 -0.16 13.48 3.05
N SER A 93 -0.98 14.39 2.57
CA SER A 93 -0.96 15.79 2.96
C SER A 93 -2.39 16.32 3.06
N GLN A 94 -2.57 17.37 3.86
CA GLN A 94 -3.87 17.96 4.14
C GLN A 94 -3.77 19.48 3.93
N TYR A 95 -4.18 19.94 2.74
CA TYR A 95 -4.16 21.37 2.37
C TYR A 95 -5.44 21.76 1.63
N PRO A 96 -5.96 22.97 1.84
CA PRO A 96 -6.81 23.61 0.84
C PRO A 96 -6.07 23.63 -0.50
N PHE A 97 -6.71 23.24 -1.59
CA PHE A 97 -6.05 23.03 -2.88
C PHE A 97 -5.17 24.22 -3.32
N TRP A 98 -5.69 25.44 -3.21
CA TRP A 98 -4.96 26.66 -3.60
C TRP A 98 -3.78 27.04 -2.69
N LYS A 99 -3.57 26.32 -1.60
CA LYS A 99 -2.43 26.52 -0.66
C LYS A 99 -1.48 25.32 -0.66
N GLN A 100 -1.78 24.29 -1.43
CA GLN A 100 -0.94 23.10 -1.45
C GLN A 100 0.39 23.41 -2.17
N PRO A 101 1.56 23.20 -1.54
CA PRO A 101 2.85 23.43 -2.18
C PRO A 101 3.05 22.54 -3.42
N GLU A 102 3.67 23.06 -4.47
CA GLU A 102 3.97 22.33 -5.70
C GLU A 102 4.82 21.08 -5.42
N ASP A 103 5.88 21.20 -4.64
CA ASP A 103 6.73 20.07 -4.22
C ASP A 103 5.94 18.96 -3.51
N ASP A 104 4.90 19.34 -2.75
CA ASP A 104 4.04 18.38 -2.07
C ASP A 104 3.14 17.65 -3.06
N ILE A 105 2.61 18.34 -4.07
CA ILE A 105 1.84 17.75 -5.16
C ILE A 105 2.72 16.75 -5.93
N GLU A 106 3.91 17.13 -6.34
CA GLU A 106 4.86 16.24 -7.04
C GLU A 106 5.19 15.00 -6.19
N LYS A 107 5.50 15.19 -4.92
CA LYS A 107 5.79 14.11 -3.98
C LYS A 107 4.62 13.15 -3.83
N LEU A 108 3.38 13.65 -3.76
CA LEU A 108 2.18 12.83 -3.76
C LEU A 108 2.05 12.02 -5.06
N MET A 109 2.24 12.66 -6.22
CA MET A 109 2.15 12.01 -7.53
C MET A 109 3.18 10.89 -7.68
N TYR A 110 4.44 11.19 -7.39
CA TYR A 110 5.53 10.21 -7.52
C TYR A 110 5.39 9.06 -6.53
N THR A 111 5.06 9.35 -5.26
CA THR A 111 4.99 8.30 -4.23
C THR A 111 3.72 7.45 -4.34
N ASN A 112 2.53 8.07 -4.51
CA ASN A 112 1.26 7.34 -4.39
C ASN A 112 0.73 6.77 -5.70
N TYR A 113 1.28 7.17 -6.86
CA TYR A 113 0.82 6.68 -8.15
C TYR A 113 1.96 6.18 -9.03
N PHE A 114 2.89 7.07 -9.40
CA PHE A 114 3.96 6.74 -10.35
C PHE A 114 4.80 5.54 -9.89
N SER A 115 5.18 5.49 -8.62
CA SER A 115 5.98 4.40 -8.07
C SER A 115 5.28 3.04 -8.19
N TYR A 116 3.97 2.99 -7.95
CA TYR A 116 3.15 1.77 -8.05
C TYR A 116 3.12 1.25 -9.49
N VAL A 117 2.86 2.17 -10.45
CA VAL A 117 2.82 1.83 -11.88
C VAL A 117 4.18 1.35 -12.36
N MET A 118 5.25 2.08 -12.03
CA MET A 118 6.61 1.75 -12.49
C MET A 118 7.15 0.46 -11.89
N LEU A 119 6.97 0.24 -10.58
CA LEU A 119 7.43 -1.00 -9.96
C LEU A 119 6.63 -2.21 -10.46
N THR A 120 5.33 -2.06 -10.61
CA THR A 120 4.47 -3.09 -11.21
C THR A 120 4.94 -3.44 -12.62
N ARG A 121 5.23 -2.44 -13.46
CA ARG A 121 5.75 -2.66 -14.82
C ARG A 121 7.09 -3.41 -14.83
N LEU A 122 7.97 -3.16 -13.85
CA LEU A 122 9.25 -3.85 -13.72
C LEU A 122 9.08 -5.31 -13.27
N VAL A 123 8.09 -5.62 -12.44
CA VAL A 123 7.87 -6.95 -11.85
C VAL A 123 7.04 -7.87 -12.76
N VAL A 124 6.03 -7.34 -13.44
CA VAL A 124 5.09 -8.13 -14.29
C VAL A 124 5.79 -9.08 -15.28
N PRO A 125 6.87 -8.73 -16.01
CA PRO A 125 7.53 -9.65 -16.93
C PRO A 125 7.98 -10.96 -16.27
N TYR A 126 8.46 -10.91 -15.03
CA TYR A 126 8.91 -12.08 -14.27
C TYR A 126 7.74 -12.93 -13.81
N MET A 127 6.67 -12.32 -13.33
CA MET A 127 5.42 -13.02 -12.98
C MET A 127 4.79 -13.68 -14.21
N LYS A 128 4.80 -13.02 -15.37
CA LYS A 128 4.30 -13.61 -16.64
C LYS A 128 5.09 -14.83 -17.06
N LYS A 129 6.42 -14.81 -16.92
CA LYS A 129 7.29 -15.95 -17.23
C LYS A 129 6.92 -17.19 -16.40
N GLU A 130 6.55 -16.97 -15.13
CA GLU A 130 6.15 -18.03 -14.20
C GLU A 130 4.65 -18.39 -14.29
N ASN A 131 3.85 -17.69 -15.12
CA ASN A 131 2.39 -17.78 -15.17
C ASN A 131 1.75 -17.74 -13.77
N SER A 132 2.31 -16.93 -12.88
CA SER A 132 1.89 -16.85 -11.48
C SER A 132 2.39 -15.55 -10.87
N GLY A 133 1.54 -14.90 -10.07
CA GLY A 133 1.93 -13.72 -9.32
C GLY A 133 0.74 -13.11 -8.57
N HIS A 134 1.04 -12.25 -7.60
CA HIS A 134 0.01 -11.45 -6.94
C HIS A 134 0.52 -10.04 -6.66
N ILE A 135 -0.17 -9.03 -7.19
CA ILE A 135 0.12 -7.62 -6.96
C ILE A 135 -0.93 -7.07 -5.99
N ILE A 136 -0.48 -6.57 -4.84
CA ILE A 136 -1.34 -5.92 -3.84
C ILE A 136 -1.00 -4.43 -3.79
N ASN A 137 -2.01 -3.59 -3.93
CA ASN A 137 -1.90 -2.15 -3.84
C ASN A 137 -2.58 -1.65 -2.57
N ILE A 138 -1.83 -1.04 -1.66
CA ILE A 138 -2.38 -0.36 -0.49
C ILE A 138 -2.82 1.04 -0.94
N THR A 139 -4.13 1.22 -1.04
CA THR A 139 -4.75 2.44 -1.54
C THR A 139 -5.26 3.33 -0.39
N SER A 140 -6.54 3.63 -0.35
CA SER A 140 -7.15 4.42 0.73
C SER A 140 -8.68 4.28 0.70
N GLY A 141 -9.31 4.26 1.86
CA GLY A 141 -10.76 4.37 1.99
C GLY A 141 -11.34 5.71 1.50
N SER A 142 -10.50 6.74 1.31
CA SER A 142 -10.95 8.02 0.75
C SER A 142 -11.55 7.90 -0.65
N VAL A 143 -11.23 6.83 -1.40
CA VAL A 143 -11.82 6.57 -2.73
C VAL A 143 -13.29 6.14 -2.68
N MET A 144 -13.81 5.83 -1.48
CA MET A 144 -15.21 5.46 -1.26
C MET A 144 -16.09 6.69 -0.97
N VAL A 145 -15.50 7.86 -0.88
CA VAL A 145 -16.17 9.10 -0.51
C VAL A 145 -16.31 10.00 -1.73
N ASP A 146 -17.54 10.41 -2.03
CA ASP A 146 -17.86 11.30 -3.13
C ASP A 146 -18.75 12.45 -2.62
N PRO A 147 -18.32 13.72 -2.76
CA PRO A 147 -17.04 14.18 -3.29
C PRO A 147 -15.84 13.81 -2.38
N PRO A 148 -14.60 13.88 -2.92
CA PRO A 148 -13.40 13.64 -2.12
C PRO A 148 -13.36 14.43 -0.81
N PRO A 149 -12.79 13.87 0.27
CA PRO A 149 -12.70 14.56 1.55
C PRO A 149 -12.00 15.92 1.42
N ARG A 150 -12.52 16.92 2.15
CA ARG A 150 -11.96 18.27 2.15
C ARG A 150 -10.46 18.25 2.46
N ASN A 151 -9.68 19.06 1.74
CA ASN A 151 -8.23 19.20 1.86
C ASN A 151 -7.42 17.96 1.43
N PHE A 152 -8.03 16.93 0.85
CA PHE A 152 -7.38 15.72 0.35
C PHE A 152 -7.56 15.51 -1.15
N ILE A 153 -7.90 16.56 -1.91
CA ILE A 153 -8.28 16.44 -3.33
C ILE A 153 -7.21 15.73 -4.14
N VAL A 154 -5.96 16.22 -4.13
CA VAL A 154 -4.85 15.64 -4.90
C VAL A 154 -4.58 14.19 -4.44
N TYR A 155 -4.47 13.96 -3.13
CA TYR A 155 -4.25 12.63 -2.58
C TYR A 155 -5.34 11.64 -3.03
N THR A 156 -6.60 12.00 -2.86
CA THR A 156 -7.73 11.12 -3.21
C THR A 156 -7.80 10.86 -4.71
N SER A 157 -7.60 11.88 -5.54
CA SER A 157 -7.57 11.72 -7.00
C SER A 157 -6.52 10.71 -7.46
N LEU A 158 -5.31 10.73 -6.87
CA LEU A 158 -4.26 9.76 -7.16
C LEU A 158 -4.65 8.33 -6.71
N LYS A 159 -5.33 8.19 -5.58
CA LYS A 159 -5.81 6.89 -5.10
C LYS A 159 -6.98 6.35 -5.96
N VAL A 160 -7.83 7.23 -6.50
CA VAL A 160 -8.85 6.86 -7.50
C VAL A 160 -8.18 6.42 -8.82
N ALA A 161 -7.17 7.15 -9.29
CA ALA A 161 -6.40 6.76 -10.49
C ALA A 161 -5.73 5.39 -10.29
N LEU A 162 -5.14 5.13 -9.10
CA LEU A 162 -4.54 3.85 -8.77
C LEU A 162 -5.57 2.71 -8.75
N ARG A 163 -6.79 2.96 -8.25
CA ARG A 163 -7.90 2.01 -8.31
C ARG A 163 -8.26 1.64 -9.75
N ALA A 164 -8.35 2.63 -10.64
CA ALA A 164 -8.62 2.40 -12.06
C ALA A 164 -7.49 1.61 -12.73
N PHE A 165 -6.22 1.97 -12.47
CA PHE A 165 -5.06 1.25 -12.96
C PHE A 165 -5.07 -0.23 -12.52
N ALA A 166 -5.34 -0.51 -11.25
CA ALA A 166 -5.38 -1.88 -10.72
C ALA A 166 -6.46 -2.74 -11.41
N LYS A 167 -7.65 -2.16 -11.66
CA LYS A 167 -8.71 -2.85 -12.40
C LYS A 167 -8.31 -3.18 -13.84
N GLY A 168 -7.74 -2.21 -14.56
CA GLY A 168 -7.24 -2.45 -15.92
C GLY A 168 -6.16 -3.51 -15.94
N LEU A 169 -5.19 -3.43 -15.02
CA LEU A 169 -4.10 -4.40 -14.91
C LEU A 169 -4.62 -5.83 -14.64
N PHE A 170 -5.65 -6.00 -13.80
CA PHE A 170 -6.26 -7.30 -13.55
C PHE A 170 -6.78 -7.91 -14.86
N TRP A 171 -7.53 -7.15 -15.67
CA TRP A 171 -8.08 -7.65 -16.93
C TRP A 171 -7.01 -8.03 -17.94
N GLU A 172 -5.88 -7.31 -17.99
CA GLU A 172 -4.76 -7.64 -18.88
C GLU A 172 -3.95 -8.84 -18.40
N MET A 173 -3.84 -9.06 -17.08
CA MET A 173 -2.89 -10.00 -16.48
C MET A 173 -3.51 -11.32 -16.01
N ARG A 174 -4.83 -11.42 -15.88
CA ARG A 174 -5.51 -12.59 -15.30
C ARG A 174 -5.21 -13.89 -16.05
N ASP A 175 -5.14 -13.85 -17.39
CA ASP A 175 -4.91 -15.03 -18.21
C ASP A 175 -3.45 -15.52 -18.13
N PHE A 176 -2.57 -14.73 -17.52
CA PHE A 176 -1.20 -15.12 -17.13
C PHE A 176 -1.11 -15.59 -15.67
N GLY A 177 -2.25 -15.89 -15.03
CA GLY A 177 -2.26 -16.32 -13.63
C GLY A 177 -1.83 -15.26 -12.63
N ILE A 178 -1.81 -13.97 -13.01
CA ILE A 178 -1.41 -12.86 -12.15
C ILE A 178 -2.66 -12.23 -11.54
N LYS A 179 -2.72 -12.24 -10.22
CA LYS A 179 -3.77 -11.59 -9.42
C LYS A 179 -3.43 -10.14 -9.15
N VAL A 180 -4.45 -9.31 -9.04
CA VAL A 180 -4.32 -7.90 -8.63
C VAL A 180 -5.38 -7.57 -7.60
N THR A 181 -4.96 -7.14 -6.42
CA THR A 181 -5.86 -6.76 -5.33
C THR A 181 -5.58 -5.34 -4.87
N SER A 182 -6.62 -4.53 -4.74
CA SER A 182 -6.58 -3.21 -4.09
C SER A 182 -7.15 -3.31 -2.69
N ILE A 183 -6.39 -2.87 -1.70
CA ILE A 183 -6.85 -2.76 -0.31
C ILE A 183 -7.09 -1.29 0.00
N PHE A 184 -8.23 -0.98 0.61
CA PHE A 184 -8.67 0.38 0.93
C PHE A 184 -8.73 0.57 2.44
N PRO A 185 -7.59 0.91 3.10
CA PRO A 185 -7.59 1.21 4.51
C PRO A 185 -8.38 2.49 4.81
N GLY A 186 -9.18 2.46 5.85
CA GLY A 186 -9.68 3.65 6.52
C GLY A 186 -8.54 4.40 7.23
N VAL A 187 -8.90 5.36 8.07
CA VAL A 187 -7.93 6.06 8.90
C VAL A 187 -7.30 5.07 9.88
N THR A 188 -6.04 4.74 9.64
CA THR A 188 -5.31 3.69 10.37
C THR A 188 -4.32 4.30 11.34
N GLU A 189 -4.18 3.73 12.53
CA GLU A 189 -3.23 4.18 13.55
C GLU A 189 -1.78 4.03 13.08
N THR A 190 -1.21 5.11 12.59
CA THR A 190 0.14 5.16 12.02
C THR A 190 0.81 6.51 12.27
N PRO A 191 2.15 6.60 12.21
CA PRO A 191 2.84 7.88 12.25
C PRO A 191 2.43 8.85 11.13
N LEU A 192 1.89 8.35 10.02
CA LEU A 192 1.36 9.18 8.94
C LEU A 192 0.05 9.87 9.36
N THR A 193 -0.83 9.12 9.98
CA THR A 193 -2.14 9.58 10.45
C THR A 193 -2.01 10.60 11.59
N ASN A 194 -1.04 10.40 12.49
CA ASN A 194 -0.78 11.31 13.62
C ASN A 194 -0.36 12.73 13.19
N LYS A 195 -0.05 12.94 11.92
CA LYS A 195 0.26 14.25 11.35
C LYS A 195 -0.98 14.99 10.84
N LEU A 196 -2.13 14.35 10.81
CA LEU A 196 -3.38 14.93 10.34
C LEU A 196 -4.06 15.69 11.48
N SER A 197 -4.34 16.97 11.29
CA SER A 197 -4.83 17.87 12.35
C SER A 197 -6.27 17.60 12.81
N GLU A 198 -7.06 16.86 12.03
CA GLU A 198 -8.48 16.65 12.28
C GLU A 198 -8.82 15.18 12.57
N VAL A 199 -7.79 14.35 12.82
CA VAL A 199 -7.97 12.95 13.21
C VAL A 199 -7.95 12.84 14.73
N THR A 200 -8.83 12.01 15.27
CA THR A 200 -8.86 11.70 16.71
C THR A 200 -7.63 10.93 17.16
N CYS A 201 -7.22 11.13 18.41
CA CYS A 201 -6.21 10.29 19.07
C CYS A 201 -6.83 9.04 19.73
N ASP A 202 -8.15 8.86 19.67
CA ASP A 202 -8.84 7.70 20.23
C ASP A 202 -8.63 6.47 19.31
N SER A 203 -7.79 5.55 19.75
CA SER A 203 -7.47 4.30 19.02
C SER A 203 -8.71 3.44 18.75
N ASN A 204 -9.77 3.53 19.57
CA ASN A 204 -11.02 2.81 19.34
C ASN A 204 -11.81 3.32 18.12
N ARG A 205 -11.37 4.42 17.53
CA ARG A 205 -11.94 5.00 16.31
C ARG A 205 -11.03 4.84 15.09
N LEU A 206 -9.83 4.32 15.28
CA LEU A 206 -8.86 4.08 14.21
C LEU A 206 -8.86 2.61 13.81
N CYS A 207 -8.54 2.32 12.55
CA CYS A 207 -8.21 0.96 12.16
C CYS A 207 -6.84 0.58 12.74
N SER A 208 -6.68 -0.62 13.24
CA SER A 208 -5.35 -1.13 13.61
C SER A 208 -4.54 -1.47 12.35
N THR A 209 -3.23 -1.39 12.43
CA THR A 209 -2.33 -1.84 11.37
C THR A 209 -2.45 -3.34 11.13
N GLU A 210 -2.76 -4.10 12.18
CA GLU A 210 -2.98 -5.55 12.16
C GLU A 210 -4.20 -5.93 11.31
N SER A 211 -5.32 -5.19 11.40
CA SER A 211 -6.51 -5.42 10.57
C SER A 211 -6.19 -5.28 9.08
N ILE A 212 -5.32 -4.34 8.71
CA ILE A 212 -4.87 -4.19 7.33
C ILE A 212 -3.95 -5.34 6.93
N ALA A 213 -3.02 -5.76 7.79
CA ALA A 213 -2.14 -6.90 7.54
C ALA A 213 -2.92 -8.22 7.43
N ASP A 214 -3.97 -8.41 8.23
CA ASP A 214 -4.87 -9.57 8.13
C ASP A 214 -5.61 -9.60 6.80
N THR A 215 -6.05 -8.44 6.32
CA THR A 215 -6.70 -8.31 5.00
C THR A 215 -5.73 -8.64 3.86
N VAL A 216 -4.45 -8.20 3.96
CA VAL A 216 -3.40 -8.61 3.01
C VAL A 216 -3.21 -10.12 3.04
N ALA A 217 -3.10 -10.72 4.23
CA ALA A 217 -2.92 -12.16 4.38
C ALA A 217 -4.13 -12.95 3.82
N PHE A 218 -5.36 -12.46 4.05
CA PHE A 218 -6.57 -13.02 3.46
C PHE A 218 -6.50 -12.98 1.92
N ALA A 219 -6.18 -11.82 1.32
CA ALA A 219 -6.05 -11.70 -0.13
C ALA A 219 -5.04 -12.69 -0.72
N LEU A 220 -3.94 -12.93 0.00
CA LEU A 220 -2.89 -13.88 -0.41
C LEU A 220 -3.28 -15.35 -0.17
N SER A 221 -4.24 -15.64 0.71
CA SER A 221 -4.63 -17.02 1.06
C SER A 221 -5.64 -17.67 0.13
N VAL A 222 -6.40 -16.89 -0.64
CA VAL A 222 -7.45 -17.42 -1.51
C VAL A 222 -6.92 -18.36 -2.59
N GLU A 223 -7.78 -19.20 -3.12
CA GLU A 223 -7.48 -20.17 -4.19
C GLU A 223 -6.88 -19.49 -5.43
N ASN A 224 -6.14 -20.26 -6.22
CA ASN A 224 -5.42 -19.72 -7.38
C ASN A 224 -6.34 -19.11 -8.44
N ASN A 225 -7.52 -19.66 -8.64
CA ASN A 225 -8.53 -19.21 -9.59
C ASN A 225 -9.46 -18.12 -9.05
N VAL A 226 -9.22 -17.63 -7.82
CA VAL A 226 -10.00 -16.56 -7.18
C VAL A 226 -9.13 -15.32 -6.98
N ASN A 227 -9.63 -14.16 -7.37
CA ASN A 227 -8.98 -12.87 -7.13
C ASN A 227 -9.91 -11.93 -6.35
N PRO A 228 -9.63 -11.63 -5.09
CA PRO A 228 -10.33 -10.57 -4.37
C PRO A 228 -9.85 -9.21 -4.92
N LEU A 229 -10.62 -8.65 -5.84
CA LEU A 229 -10.20 -7.47 -6.60
C LEU A 229 -10.10 -6.21 -5.73
N GLU A 230 -11.07 -6.01 -4.83
CA GLU A 230 -11.16 -4.85 -3.94
C GLU A 230 -11.56 -5.28 -2.53
N LEU A 231 -10.80 -4.87 -1.53
CA LEU A 231 -11.07 -5.14 -0.11
C LEU A 231 -11.01 -3.84 0.70
N SER A 232 -12.09 -3.51 1.37
CA SER A 232 -12.19 -2.28 2.17
C SER A 232 -12.20 -2.59 3.66
N VAL A 233 -11.37 -1.88 4.42
CA VAL A 233 -11.29 -1.96 5.88
C VAL A 233 -11.51 -0.55 6.43
N ILE A 234 -12.75 -0.24 6.76
CA ILE A 234 -13.19 1.12 7.09
C ILE A 234 -13.52 1.22 8.59
N ASN A 235 -13.25 2.38 9.15
CA ASN A 235 -13.52 2.68 10.55
C ASN A 235 -15.02 2.55 10.86
N GLN A 236 -15.36 1.77 11.88
CA GLN A 236 -16.77 1.62 12.33
C GLN A 236 -17.32 2.92 12.93
N LYS A 237 -16.48 3.69 13.62
CA LYS A 237 -16.82 5.01 14.16
C LYS A 237 -16.03 6.08 13.40
N THR A 238 -16.61 7.29 13.26
CA THR A 238 -15.88 8.37 12.61
C THR A 238 -14.56 8.66 13.32
N PRO A 239 -13.42 8.64 12.62
CA PRO A 239 -12.12 8.99 13.17
C PRO A 239 -11.86 10.51 13.15
N TRP A 240 -12.76 11.28 12.55
CA TRP A 240 -12.61 12.71 12.35
C TRP A 240 -13.20 13.50 13.51
N THR A 241 -12.47 14.51 13.98
CA THR A 241 -12.93 15.45 15.01
C THR A 241 -13.81 16.55 14.44
N LYS A 242 -13.75 16.77 13.11
CA LYS A 242 -14.60 17.69 12.35
C LYS A 242 -15.12 17.01 11.09
N PRO A 243 -16.27 17.44 10.56
CA PRO A 243 -16.76 16.93 9.29
C PRO A 243 -15.76 17.20 8.15
N VAL A 244 -15.28 16.15 7.51
CA VAL A 244 -14.37 16.24 6.34
C VAL A 244 -15.13 16.15 5.00
N ILE A 245 -16.38 15.70 5.06
CA ILE A 245 -17.31 15.71 3.94
C ILE A 245 -18.17 16.95 4.10
N PRO A 246 -18.36 17.77 3.06
CA PRO A 246 -19.35 18.83 3.13
C PRO A 246 -20.72 18.15 3.27
N PHE A 247 -21.29 18.17 4.49
CA PHE A 247 -22.72 17.92 4.63
C PHE A 247 -23.43 18.90 3.70
N LYS A 248 -24.51 18.47 3.03
CA LYS A 248 -25.44 19.40 2.37
C LYS A 248 -25.63 20.56 3.35
N GLN A 249 -25.23 21.75 2.96
CA GLN A 249 -25.60 22.94 3.72
C GLN A 249 -27.11 22.85 3.82
N ASP A 250 -27.63 22.72 5.02
CA ASP A 250 -29.01 23.06 5.28
C ASP A 250 -29.13 24.47 4.72
N HIS A 251 -29.89 24.61 3.63
CA HIS A 251 -30.19 25.92 3.11
C HIS A 251 -30.85 26.67 4.26
N PRO A 252 -30.26 27.75 4.78
CA PRO A 252 -30.99 28.57 5.71
C PRO A 252 -32.19 29.13 4.93
N ASN A 253 -33.31 28.61 5.28
CA ASN A 253 -34.66 29.16 5.09
C ASN A 253 -34.96 29.88 3.77
N LYS A 254 -35.85 29.20 3.05
CA LYS A 254 -36.96 29.96 2.44
C LYS A 254 -37.84 30.57 3.53
#